data_6598b2028f6ffbe71ba4f1185c314ff9
#
_entry.id   6598b2028f6ffbe71ba4f1185c314ff9
#
_cell.length_a   1.000
_cell.length_b   1.000
_cell.length_c   1.000
_cell.angle_alpha   90.00
_cell.angle_beta   90.00
_cell.angle_gamma   90.00
#
_symmetry.space_group_name_H-M   'P 1'
#
loop_
_entity.id
_entity.type
_entity.pdbx_description
1 polymer ?
#
loop_
_entity_poly.entity_id
_entity_poly.type
_entity_poly.pdbx_seq_one_letter_code
_entity_poly.pdbx_strand_id
1 'polypeptide(L)'
;RAVHLMKGLAVIAGVKFISYMFGLITLDWIMNLVIQWGVVGAIVVFQPEIRRGLEHIGRSNFFSRRASGTNQAQRMIEELNVSVQYMAKRRIGALICIEQANSLEEYINTGIALQSRISNQLMTQIFIPNTPLHDGAMIIDENKIRAASCVLPLSDNRSIASSYGTRHRAALGLSEVTDAIVIAVSEETGKISVCQNGVLTSDFSTEDLTKYLAKNWKQQDKIIK
;
A
#
# COMPACT_ATOMS: atom_id res chain seq x y z
N ARG A 1 -23.21 -18.23 6.77
CA ARG A 1 -23.55 -19.13 5.62
C ARG A 1 -22.73 -20.41 5.65
N ALA A 2 -21.39 -20.37 5.83
CA ALA A 2 -20.53 -21.54 5.91
C ALA A 2 -20.92 -22.54 7.03
N VAL A 3 -21.34 -22.05 8.19
CA VAL A 3 -21.74 -22.87 9.34
C VAL A 3 -22.99 -23.74 9.03
N HIS A 4 -23.94 -23.21 8.26
CA HIS A 4 -25.12 -23.98 7.86
C HIS A 4 -24.80 -25.09 6.85
N LEU A 5 -23.86 -24.82 5.92
CA LEU A 5 -23.36 -25.84 4.98
C LEU A 5 -22.61 -26.96 5.70
N MET A 6 -21.75 -26.63 6.67
CA MET A 6 -21.06 -27.63 7.48
C MET A 6 -22.03 -28.50 8.29
N LYS A 7 -23.09 -27.91 8.86
CA LYS A 7 -24.13 -28.69 9.57
C LYS A 7 -24.86 -29.64 8.62
N GLY A 8 -25.22 -29.19 7.41
CA GLY A 8 -25.84 -30.06 6.39
C GLY A 8 -24.95 -31.24 5.99
N LEU A 9 -23.65 -30.99 5.76
CA LEU A 9 -22.68 -32.01 5.42
C LEU A 9 -22.50 -33.03 6.56
N ALA A 10 -22.46 -32.56 7.82
CA ALA A 10 -22.37 -33.42 9.00
C ALA A 10 -23.58 -34.34 9.14
N VAL A 11 -24.79 -33.84 8.83
CA VAL A 11 -26.02 -34.66 8.85
C VAL A 11 -25.96 -35.75 7.79
N ILE A 12 -25.56 -35.43 6.55
CA ILE A 12 -25.43 -36.41 5.46
C ILE A 12 -24.39 -37.49 5.83
N ALA A 13 -23.25 -37.09 6.37
CA ALA A 13 -22.23 -38.03 6.84
C ALA A 13 -22.72 -38.91 7.98
N GLY A 14 -23.48 -38.35 8.93
CA GLY A 14 -24.06 -39.09 10.05
C GLY A 14 -25.09 -40.12 9.59
N VAL A 15 -26.01 -39.77 8.68
CA VAL A 15 -26.99 -40.68 8.12
C VAL A 15 -26.33 -41.81 7.34
N LYS A 16 -25.26 -41.51 6.56
CA LYS A 16 -24.50 -42.51 5.84
C LYS A 16 -23.80 -43.49 6.80
N PHE A 17 -23.21 -42.98 7.87
CA PHE A 17 -22.55 -43.79 8.89
C PHE A 17 -23.54 -44.74 9.58
N ILE A 18 -24.74 -44.27 9.94
CA ILE A 18 -25.80 -45.05 10.54
C ILE A 18 -26.27 -46.14 9.56
N SER A 19 -26.52 -45.79 8.28
CA SER A 19 -26.91 -46.74 7.23
C SER A 19 -25.92 -47.86 7.07
N TYR A 20 -24.64 -47.60 7.14
CA TYR A 20 -23.57 -48.59 7.09
C TYR A 20 -23.58 -49.49 8.31
N MET A 21 -23.73 -48.92 9.52
CA MET A 21 -23.77 -49.69 10.78
C MET A 21 -24.96 -50.68 10.87
N PHE A 22 -26.14 -50.29 10.34
CA PHE A 22 -27.35 -51.11 10.37
C PHE A 22 -27.56 -51.99 9.13
N GLY A 23 -26.60 -51.98 8.17
CA GLY A 23 -26.69 -52.79 6.97
C GLY A 23 -27.87 -52.45 6.05
N LEU A 24 -28.35 -51.21 6.06
CA LEU A 24 -29.50 -50.74 5.30
C LEU A 24 -29.12 -50.48 3.83
N ILE A 25 -29.15 -51.54 3.01
CA ILE A 25 -28.65 -51.54 1.62
C ILE A 25 -29.33 -50.47 0.77
N THR A 26 -30.66 -50.34 0.88
CA THR A 26 -31.44 -49.33 0.11
C THR A 26 -31.10 -47.89 0.51
N LEU A 27 -30.93 -47.64 1.81
CA LEU A 27 -30.56 -46.31 2.32
C LEU A 27 -29.12 -45.95 1.91
N ASP A 28 -28.19 -46.87 1.97
CA ASP A 28 -26.81 -46.67 1.54
C ASP A 28 -26.75 -46.35 0.03
N TRP A 29 -27.50 -47.04 -0.79
CA TRP A 29 -27.63 -46.77 -2.23
C TRP A 29 -28.17 -45.36 -2.50
N ILE A 30 -29.22 -44.97 -1.82
CA ILE A 30 -29.84 -43.60 -1.94
C ILE A 30 -28.81 -42.55 -1.47
N MET A 31 -28.10 -42.77 -0.37
CA MET A 31 -27.11 -41.82 0.14
C MET A 31 -25.92 -41.66 -0.80
N ASN A 32 -25.50 -42.73 -1.46
CA ASN A 32 -24.44 -42.65 -2.48
C ASN A 32 -24.91 -41.77 -3.67
N LEU A 33 -26.16 -41.92 -4.10
CA LEU A 33 -26.73 -41.11 -5.17
C LEU A 33 -26.83 -39.63 -4.77
N VAL A 34 -27.27 -39.34 -3.55
CA VAL A 34 -27.34 -37.98 -3.01
C VAL A 34 -25.97 -37.33 -2.92
N ILE A 35 -24.94 -38.06 -2.48
CA ILE A 35 -23.57 -37.54 -2.41
C ILE A 35 -23.03 -37.28 -3.81
N GLN A 36 -23.22 -38.21 -4.76
CA GLN A 36 -22.75 -38.06 -6.13
C GLN A 36 -23.33 -36.83 -6.83
N TRP A 37 -24.64 -36.67 -6.76
CA TRP A 37 -25.32 -35.50 -7.35
C TRP A 37 -25.12 -34.21 -6.53
N GLY A 38 -24.96 -34.34 -5.21
CA GLY A 38 -24.65 -33.25 -4.30
C GLY A 38 -23.28 -32.60 -4.60
N VAL A 39 -22.28 -33.40 -4.96
CA VAL A 39 -20.96 -32.89 -5.38
C VAL A 39 -21.10 -32.09 -6.68
N VAL A 40 -21.83 -32.59 -7.66
CA VAL A 40 -22.08 -31.87 -8.92
C VAL A 40 -22.82 -30.57 -8.65
N GLY A 41 -23.88 -30.59 -7.82
CA GLY A 41 -24.60 -29.39 -7.42
C GLY A 41 -23.74 -28.39 -6.67
N ALA A 42 -22.86 -28.86 -5.78
CA ALA A 42 -21.92 -28.01 -5.08
C ALA A 42 -20.94 -27.30 -6.06
N ILE A 43 -20.39 -28.03 -7.02
CA ILE A 43 -19.49 -27.44 -8.05
C ILE A 43 -20.21 -26.34 -8.82
N VAL A 44 -21.45 -26.54 -9.22
CA VAL A 44 -22.25 -25.54 -9.94
C VAL A 44 -22.53 -24.32 -9.07
N VAL A 45 -22.91 -24.51 -7.81
CA VAL A 45 -23.21 -23.43 -6.87
C VAL A 45 -21.95 -22.61 -6.54
N PHE A 46 -20.80 -23.29 -6.37
CA PHE A 46 -19.52 -22.64 -6.05
C PHE A 46 -18.70 -22.24 -7.29
N GLN A 47 -19.21 -22.46 -8.48
CA GLN A 47 -18.54 -22.06 -9.73
C GLN A 47 -18.08 -20.59 -9.72
N PRO A 48 -18.89 -19.59 -9.31
CA PRO A 48 -18.44 -18.20 -9.28
C PRO A 48 -17.34 -17.94 -8.25
N GLU A 49 -17.39 -18.61 -7.09
CA GLU A 49 -16.36 -18.49 -6.05
C GLU A 49 -15.04 -19.14 -6.47
N ILE A 50 -15.12 -20.33 -7.08
CA ILE A 50 -13.95 -21.04 -7.63
C ILE A 50 -13.32 -20.20 -8.74
N ARG A 51 -14.13 -19.61 -9.63
CA ARG A 51 -13.65 -18.73 -10.69
C ARG A 51 -12.94 -17.51 -10.14
N ARG A 52 -13.54 -16.82 -9.14
CA ARG A 52 -12.90 -15.67 -8.47
C ARG A 52 -11.61 -16.06 -7.75
N GLY A 53 -11.59 -17.21 -7.09
CA GLY A 53 -10.39 -17.75 -6.46
C GLY A 53 -9.27 -18.04 -7.46
N LEU A 54 -9.60 -18.70 -8.58
CA LEU A 54 -8.64 -18.97 -9.65
C LEU A 54 -8.16 -17.69 -10.36
N GLU A 55 -9.04 -16.71 -10.59
CA GLU A 55 -8.66 -15.40 -11.11
C GLU A 55 -7.73 -14.66 -10.15
N HIS A 56 -7.95 -14.79 -8.84
CA HIS A 56 -7.08 -14.20 -7.83
C HIS A 56 -5.72 -14.89 -7.78
N ILE A 57 -5.67 -16.23 -7.88
CA ILE A 57 -4.43 -17.01 -7.95
C ILE A 57 -3.72 -16.78 -9.29
N GLY A 58 -4.45 -16.70 -10.40
CA GLY A 58 -3.89 -16.42 -11.74
C GLY A 58 -3.38 -14.98 -11.89
N ARG A 59 -3.95 -14.02 -11.16
CA ARG A 59 -3.46 -12.63 -11.08
C ARG A 59 -2.34 -12.45 -10.07
N SER A 60 -2.22 -13.33 -9.08
CA SER A 60 -1.03 -13.38 -8.23
C SER A 60 0.10 -13.97 -9.06
N ASN A 61 0.87 -13.12 -9.74
CA ASN A 61 2.11 -13.44 -10.44
C ASN A 61 3.15 -13.99 -9.44
N PHE A 62 2.88 -15.17 -8.88
CA PHE A 62 3.79 -15.84 -7.95
C PHE A 62 5.15 -16.14 -8.61
N PHE A 63 5.16 -16.34 -9.93
CA PHE A 63 6.39 -16.58 -10.71
C PHE A 63 7.05 -15.32 -11.25
N SER A 64 6.32 -14.21 -11.44
CA SER A 64 6.89 -12.92 -11.92
C SER A 64 7.44 -12.02 -10.81
N ARG A 65 7.18 -12.33 -9.53
CA ARG A 65 7.56 -11.44 -8.42
C ARG A 65 9.07 -11.27 -8.23
N ARG A 66 9.89 -12.24 -8.63
CA ARG A 66 11.36 -12.13 -8.47
C ARG A 66 12.04 -11.25 -9.52
N ALA A 67 11.48 -11.14 -10.72
CA ALA A 67 12.03 -10.26 -11.78
C ALA A 67 11.32 -8.90 -11.86
N SER A 68 10.09 -8.77 -11.31
CA SER A 68 9.25 -7.58 -11.39
C SER A 68 9.47 -6.59 -10.23
N GLY A 69 9.95 -7.05 -9.08
CA GLY A 69 10.13 -6.19 -7.90
C GLY A 69 11.16 -5.08 -8.14
N THR A 70 12.27 -5.39 -8.76
CA THR A 70 13.34 -4.42 -9.09
C THR A 70 12.85 -3.40 -10.13
N ASN A 71 12.09 -3.83 -11.13
CA ASN A 71 11.52 -2.95 -12.14
C ASN A 71 10.41 -2.05 -11.58
N GLN A 72 9.62 -2.52 -10.61
CA GLN A 72 8.54 -1.73 -10.03
C GLN A 72 9.07 -0.65 -9.09
N ALA A 73 10.02 -0.99 -8.20
CA ALA A 73 10.67 -0.02 -7.32
C ALA A 73 11.35 1.08 -8.13
N GLN A 74 12.07 0.70 -9.18
CA GLN A 74 12.77 1.64 -10.02
C GLN A 74 11.81 2.59 -10.76
N ARG A 75 10.70 2.08 -11.27
CA ARG A 75 9.63 2.93 -11.86
C ARG A 75 9.04 3.91 -10.85
N MET A 76 8.81 3.48 -9.62
CA MET A 76 8.27 4.37 -8.59
C MET A 76 9.24 5.50 -8.25
N ILE A 77 10.55 5.20 -8.15
CA ILE A 77 11.60 6.20 -7.95
C ILE A 77 11.67 7.15 -9.14
N GLU A 78 11.54 6.64 -10.37
CA GLU A 78 11.51 7.47 -11.58
C GLU A 78 10.30 8.40 -11.60
N GLU A 79 9.09 7.90 -11.33
CA GLU A 79 7.86 8.70 -11.25
C GLU A 79 7.96 9.79 -10.19
N LEU A 80 8.48 9.44 -9.00
CA LEU A 80 8.69 10.39 -7.91
C LEU A 80 9.70 11.47 -8.33
N ASN A 81 10.79 11.05 -8.93
CA ASN A 81 11.87 11.94 -9.34
C ASN A 81 11.42 12.94 -10.41
N VAL A 82 10.65 12.48 -11.41
CA VAL A 82 10.05 13.35 -12.44
C VAL A 82 9.15 14.40 -11.79
N SER A 83 8.30 14.01 -10.83
CA SER A 83 7.39 14.95 -10.17
C SER A 83 8.16 15.95 -9.30
N VAL A 84 9.14 15.50 -8.51
CA VAL A 84 9.97 16.36 -7.66
C VAL A 84 10.76 17.36 -8.51
N GLN A 85 11.35 16.90 -9.62
CA GLN A 85 12.07 17.79 -10.55
C GLN A 85 11.14 18.85 -11.19
N TYR A 86 9.94 18.44 -11.57
CA TYR A 86 8.94 19.38 -12.11
C TYR A 86 8.57 20.45 -11.08
N MET A 87 8.30 20.04 -9.83
CA MET A 87 7.95 20.94 -8.74
C MET A 87 9.11 21.86 -8.36
N ALA A 88 10.32 21.34 -8.28
CA ALA A 88 11.55 22.09 -7.98
C ALA A 88 11.80 23.20 -9.03
N LYS A 89 11.72 22.86 -10.33
CA LYS A 89 11.90 23.84 -11.42
C LYS A 89 10.85 24.95 -11.42
N ARG A 90 9.65 24.68 -10.95
CA ARG A 90 8.54 25.65 -10.90
C ARG A 90 8.33 26.29 -9.55
N ARG A 91 9.16 25.95 -8.57
CA ARG A 91 9.06 26.40 -7.18
C ARG A 91 7.66 26.10 -6.58
N ILE A 92 7.17 24.92 -6.87
CA ILE A 92 5.96 24.39 -6.26
C ILE A 92 6.37 23.69 -4.97
N GLY A 93 5.91 24.19 -3.82
CA GLY A 93 6.18 23.58 -2.52
C GLY A 93 5.54 22.21 -2.41
N ALA A 94 6.32 21.21 -2.00
CA ALA A 94 5.83 19.85 -1.83
C ALA A 94 6.40 19.22 -0.56
N LEU A 95 5.62 18.32 0.05
CA LEU A 95 6.01 17.53 1.21
C LEU A 95 5.56 16.09 1.01
N ILE A 96 6.52 15.19 0.77
CA ILE A 96 6.26 13.80 0.40
C ILE A 96 6.89 12.90 1.45
N CYS A 97 6.08 12.06 2.09
CA CYS A 97 6.50 11.11 3.11
C CYS A 97 6.42 9.70 2.56
N ILE A 98 7.51 8.94 2.70
CA ILE A 98 7.60 7.55 2.30
C ILE A 98 7.69 6.71 3.57
N GLU A 99 6.64 5.94 3.85
CA GLU A 99 6.58 5.04 5.00
C GLU A 99 7.70 3.99 4.89
N GLN A 100 8.32 3.70 6.03
CA GLN A 100 9.33 2.66 6.15
C GLN A 100 8.82 1.57 7.13
N ALA A 101 9.56 1.22 8.17
CA ALA A 101 9.14 0.22 9.13
C ALA A 101 8.06 0.72 10.09
N ASN A 102 8.13 1.99 10.47
CA ASN A 102 7.15 2.63 11.36
C ASN A 102 5.93 3.07 10.56
N SER A 103 4.74 2.59 11.00
CA SER A 103 3.49 2.96 10.34
C SER A 103 3.17 4.45 10.51
N LEU A 104 2.71 5.07 9.42
CA LEU A 104 2.26 6.46 9.39
C LEU A 104 0.72 6.57 9.45
N GLU A 105 0.01 5.52 9.84
CA GLU A 105 -1.46 5.45 9.81
C GLU A 105 -2.12 6.59 10.60
N GLU A 106 -1.53 7.03 11.72
CA GLU A 106 -2.07 8.17 12.49
C GLU A 106 -2.07 9.47 11.68
N TYR A 107 -1.03 9.70 10.85
CA TYR A 107 -0.93 10.89 9.99
C TYR A 107 -1.79 10.73 8.74
N ILE A 108 -1.88 9.53 8.17
CA ILE A 108 -2.75 9.21 7.02
C ILE A 108 -4.21 9.56 7.35
N ASN A 109 -4.66 9.25 8.58
CA ASN A 109 -6.03 9.50 9.03
C ASN A 109 -6.36 10.99 9.22
N THR A 110 -5.37 11.88 9.25
CA THR A 110 -5.59 13.34 9.28
C THR A 110 -5.86 13.94 7.91
N GLY A 111 -5.51 13.22 6.85
CA GLY A 111 -5.58 13.69 5.46
C GLY A 111 -6.77 13.15 4.68
N ILE A 112 -6.74 13.40 3.39
CA ILE A 112 -7.74 12.94 2.42
C ILE A 112 -7.25 11.65 1.79
N ALA A 113 -7.97 10.55 2.01
CA ALA A 113 -7.62 9.23 1.48
C ALA A 113 -7.71 9.18 -0.05
N LEU A 114 -6.66 8.72 -0.72
CA LEU A 114 -6.58 8.61 -2.18
C LEU A 114 -6.50 7.17 -2.66
N GLN A 115 -5.73 6.32 -1.98
CA GLN A 115 -5.53 4.89 -2.30
C GLN A 115 -5.16 4.63 -3.77
N SER A 116 -4.36 5.51 -4.35
CA SER A 116 -4.04 5.51 -5.78
C SER A 116 -2.63 4.99 -6.06
N ARG A 117 -2.39 4.60 -7.32
CA ARG A 117 -1.04 4.25 -7.79
C ARG A 117 -0.17 5.49 -7.86
N ILE A 118 1.13 5.30 -7.62
CA ILE A 118 2.13 6.34 -7.80
C ILE A 118 2.24 6.67 -9.30
N SER A 119 2.04 7.94 -9.63
CA SER A 119 2.28 8.51 -10.96
C SER A 119 2.73 9.95 -10.84
N ASN A 120 3.66 10.38 -11.69
CA ASN A 120 4.19 11.75 -11.64
C ASN A 120 3.09 12.80 -11.87
N GLN A 121 2.11 12.51 -12.73
CA GLN A 121 1.00 13.40 -13.01
C GLN A 121 0.13 13.63 -11.78
N LEU A 122 -0.21 12.56 -11.05
CA LEU A 122 -1.04 12.68 -9.85
C LEU A 122 -0.28 13.40 -8.72
N MET A 123 0.98 13.02 -8.48
CA MET A 123 1.82 13.66 -7.46
C MET A 123 2.00 15.16 -7.74
N THR A 124 2.24 15.52 -9.00
CA THR A 124 2.33 16.93 -9.41
C THR A 124 1.01 17.65 -9.19
N GLN A 125 -0.12 17.03 -9.58
CA GLN A 125 -1.44 17.62 -9.44
C GLN A 125 -1.85 17.85 -7.97
N ILE A 126 -1.45 16.97 -7.06
CA ILE A 126 -1.69 17.12 -5.62
C ILE A 126 -1.10 18.42 -5.10
N PHE A 127 0.11 18.80 -5.52
CA PHE A 127 0.84 19.96 -5.00
C PHE A 127 0.64 21.26 -5.79
N ILE A 128 -0.21 21.26 -6.82
CA ILE A 128 -0.56 22.52 -7.52
C ILE A 128 -1.16 23.52 -6.51
N PRO A 129 -0.59 24.73 -6.40
CA PRO A 129 -1.07 25.73 -5.45
C PRO A 129 -2.56 26.06 -5.62
N ASN A 130 -3.22 26.39 -4.52
CA ASN A 130 -4.64 26.75 -4.47
C ASN A 130 -5.62 25.63 -4.86
N THR A 131 -5.19 24.35 -4.76
CA THR A 131 -6.05 23.19 -4.89
C THR A 131 -6.36 22.59 -3.52
N PRO A 132 -7.45 21.82 -3.32
CA PRO A 132 -7.80 21.26 -2.01
C PRO A 132 -6.77 20.31 -1.38
N LEU A 133 -5.88 19.73 -2.18
CA LEU A 133 -4.93 18.69 -1.72
C LEU A 133 -3.51 19.22 -1.45
N HIS A 134 -3.21 20.50 -1.82
CA HIS A 134 -1.83 20.97 -1.84
C HIS A 134 -1.24 21.34 -0.47
N ASP A 135 -2.11 21.63 0.49
CA ASP A 135 -1.68 21.99 1.84
C ASP A 135 -1.54 20.73 2.71
N GLY A 136 -0.34 20.54 3.27
CA GLY A 136 0.02 19.36 4.02
C GLY A 136 0.92 18.38 3.27
N ALA A 137 1.02 17.16 3.80
CA ALA A 137 1.89 16.12 3.27
C ALA A 137 1.11 15.08 2.44
N MET A 138 1.78 14.54 1.42
CA MET A 138 1.37 13.34 0.74
C MET A 138 2.12 12.14 1.33
N ILE A 139 1.41 11.08 1.69
CA ILE A 139 2.00 9.88 2.27
C ILE A 139 1.92 8.72 1.28
N ILE A 140 3.09 8.11 1.07
CA ILE A 140 3.28 6.92 0.24
C ILE A 140 3.57 5.74 1.17
N ASP A 141 2.82 4.67 1.02
CA ASP A 141 3.05 3.39 1.67
C ASP A 141 3.12 2.29 0.59
N GLU A 142 4.17 1.49 0.64
CA GLU A 142 4.50 0.47 -0.36
C GLU A 142 4.54 1.06 -1.79
N ASN A 143 3.49 0.82 -2.58
CA ASN A 143 3.38 1.22 -3.99
C ASN A 143 2.18 2.15 -4.26
N LYS A 144 1.63 2.77 -3.21
CA LYS A 144 0.42 3.59 -3.29
C LYS A 144 0.60 4.94 -2.60
N ILE A 145 -0.04 5.94 -3.17
CA ILE A 145 -0.34 7.17 -2.48
C ILE A 145 -1.54 6.89 -1.58
N ARG A 146 -1.35 6.87 -0.25
CA ARG A 146 -2.37 6.58 0.73
C ARG A 146 -3.30 7.76 0.95
N ALA A 147 -2.72 8.92 1.19
CA ALA A 147 -3.46 10.15 1.45
C ALA A 147 -2.65 11.38 1.03
N ALA A 148 -3.33 12.50 0.91
CA ALA A 148 -2.75 13.83 0.74
C ALA A 148 -3.37 14.81 1.75
N SER A 149 -2.80 16.02 1.85
CA SER A 149 -3.22 17.02 2.84
C SER A 149 -3.12 16.53 4.29
N CYS A 150 -2.13 15.67 4.56
CA CYS A 150 -1.90 15.12 5.90
C CYS A 150 -1.18 16.15 6.79
N VAL A 151 -1.59 16.21 8.05
CA VAL A 151 -0.97 17.07 9.05
C VAL A 151 0.18 16.32 9.74
N LEU A 152 1.36 16.95 9.79
CA LEU A 152 2.56 16.40 10.39
C LEU A 152 3.01 17.20 11.60
N PRO A 153 3.76 16.60 12.56
CA PRO A 153 4.36 17.32 13.63
C PRO A 153 5.44 18.27 13.14
N LEU A 154 5.54 19.43 13.74
CA LEU A 154 6.58 20.41 13.43
C LEU A 154 7.75 20.23 14.40
N SER A 155 8.98 20.21 13.89
CA SER A 155 10.17 20.20 14.72
C SER A 155 10.32 21.51 15.50
N ASP A 156 10.64 21.39 16.79
CA ASP A 156 10.98 22.50 17.68
C ASP A 156 12.48 22.85 17.66
N ASN A 157 13.24 22.19 16.78
CA ASN A 157 14.69 22.36 16.71
C ASN A 157 15.06 23.76 16.23
N ARG A 158 15.56 24.60 17.14
CA ARG A 158 15.99 25.99 16.88
C ARG A 158 17.26 26.11 16.04
N SER A 159 18.01 25.02 15.86
CA SER A 159 19.22 25.03 15.05
C SER A 159 18.95 25.02 13.54
N ILE A 160 17.70 24.83 13.14
CA ILE A 160 17.30 24.92 11.73
C ILE A 160 17.37 26.39 11.33
N ALA A 161 18.08 26.67 10.23
CA ALA A 161 18.19 28.02 9.71
C ALA A 161 16.78 28.63 9.52
N SER A 162 16.61 29.88 9.91
CA SER A 162 15.35 30.61 9.78
C SER A 162 14.82 30.71 8.35
N SER A 163 15.64 30.35 7.36
CA SER A 163 15.30 30.25 5.95
C SER A 163 14.44 29.03 5.56
N TYR A 164 14.24 28.09 6.48
CA TYR A 164 13.39 26.92 6.20
C TYR A 164 11.93 27.19 6.62
N GLY A 165 11.02 27.06 5.66
CA GLY A 165 9.58 27.22 5.88
C GLY A 165 8.92 26.04 6.63
N THR A 166 7.60 26.14 6.81
CA THR A 166 6.80 25.17 7.56
C THR A 166 6.93 23.74 7.04
N ARG A 167 7.03 23.54 5.70
CA ARG A 167 7.21 22.20 5.09
C ARG A 167 8.51 21.53 5.51
N HIS A 168 9.60 22.28 5.63
CA HIS A 168 10.88 21.72 6.10
C HIS A 168 10.85 21.36 7.59
N ARG A 169 10.17 22.21 8.40
CA ARG A 169 9.97 21.91 9.81
C ARG A 169 9.08 20.69 10.03
N ALA A 170 8.07 20.53 9.19
CA ALA A 170 7.22 19.33 9.21
C ALA A 170 8.00 18.09 8.74
N ALA A 171 8.83 18.21 7.69
CA ALA A 171 9.68 17.13 7.22
C ALA A 171 10.63 16.63 8.32
N LEU A 172 11.28 17.55 9.01
CA LEU A 172 12.18 17.23 10.11
C LEU A 172 11.40 16.63 11.28
N GLY A 173 10.29 17.26 11.70
CA GLY A 173 9.48 16.80 12.84
C GLY A 173 8.98 15.37 12.69
N LEU A 174 8.51 14.98 11.49
CA LEU A 174 8.14 13.59 11.23
C LEU A 174 9.37 12.66 11.28
N SER A 175 10.50 13.08 10.73
CA SER A 175 11.73 12.27 10.71
C SER A 175 12.41 12.13 12.08
N GLU A 176 12.08 12.96 13.07
CA GLU A 176 12.54 12.85 14.45
C GLU A 176 11.81 11.75 15.22
N VAL A 177 10.55 11.47 14.86
CA VAL A 177 9.68 10.52 15.58
C VAL A 177 9.45 9.22 14.81
N THR A 178 9.84 9.16 13.53
CA THR A 178 9.69 7.97 12.68
C THR A 178 10.95 7.72 11.84
N ASP A 179 11.03 6.55 11.22
CA ASP A 179 12.08 6.19 10.25
C ASP A 179 11.72 6.54 8.79
N ALA A 180 10.62 7.27 8.59
CA ALA A 180 10.13 7.68 7.28
C ALA A 180 11.18 8.50 6.51
N ILE A 181 11.21 8.34 5.20
CA ILE A 181 11.95 9.23 4.31
C ILE A 181 11.02 10.38 3.93
N VAL A 182 11.40 11.60 4.26
CA VAL A 182 10.57 12.77 3.97
C VAL A 182 11.30 13.71 3.00
N ILE A 183 10.65 13.98 1.87
CA ILE A 183 11.18 14.85 0.82
C ILE A 183 10.41 16.17 0.87
N ALA A 184 11.13 17.26 0.98
CA ALA A 184 10.56 18.60 0.92
C ALA A 184 11.12 19.37 -0.28
N VAL A 185 10.21 20.04 -1.01
CA VAL A 185 10.58 20.99 -2.08
C VAL A 185 10.22 22.39 -1.60
N SER A 186 11.19 23.29 -1.64
CA SER A 186 11.00 24.68 -1.25
C SER A 186 10.20 25.46 -2.32
N GLU A 187 9.16 26.13 -1.94
CA GLU A 187 8.42 27.05 -2.83
C GLU A 187 9.16 28.36 -3.08
N GLU A 188 10.09 28.75 -2.21
CA GLU A 188 10.86 29.96 -2.36
C GLU A 188 12.08 29.76 -3.29
N THR A 189 12.82 28.64 -3.08
CA THR A 189 14.11 28.42 -3.75
C THR A 189 14.05 27.32 -4.81
N GLY A 190 13.08 26.40 -4.73
CA GLY A 190 13.02 25.19 -5.55
C GLY A 190 14.01 24.11 -5.11
N LYS A 191 14.73 24.31 -3.99
CA LYS A 191 15.68 23.31 -3.49
C LYS A 191 14.97 22.10 -2.98
N ILE A 192 15.59 20.92 -3.21
CA ILE A 192 15.10 19.63 -2.74
C ILE A 192 15.85 19.28 -1.47
N SER A 193 15.13 18.95 -0.41
CA SER A 193 15.69 18.51 0.87
C SER A 193 15.12 17.14 1.23
N VAL A 194 15.93 16.32 1.87
CA VAL A 194 15.52 15.00 2.40
C VAL A 194 15.76 15.00 3.90
N CYS A 195 14.73 14.57 4.64
CA CYS A 195 14.82 14.36 6.10
C CYS A 195 14.65 12.86 6.39
N GLN A 196 15.55 12.32 7.21
CA GLN A 196 15.45 10.97 7.74
C GLN A 196 16.19 10.88 9.08
N ASN A 197 15.63 10.18 10.06
CA ASN A 197 16.20 9.98 11.39
C ASN A 197 16.62 11.30 12.07
N GLY A 198 15.80 12.34 11.96
CA GLY A 198 16.07 13.66 12.57
C GLY A 198 17.19 14.48 11.88
N VAL A 199 17.65 14.05 10.70
CA VAL A 199 18.69 14.76 9.94
C VAL A 199 18.09 15.33 8.65
N LEU A 200 18.25 16.66 8.47
CA LEU A 200 17.88 17.36 7.25
C LEU A 200 19.12 17.55 6.37
N THR A 201 19.06 17.04 5.16
CA THR A 201 20.06 17.26 4.11
C THR A 201 19.44 18.01 2.95
N SER A 202 19.95 19.18 2.63
CA SER A 202 19.46 20.04 1.56
C SER A 202 20.31 19.96 0.30
N ASP A 203 19.82 20.61 -0.77
CA ASP A 203 20.52 20.71 -2.06
C ASP A 203 20.71 19.36 -2.79
N PHE A 204 19.75 18.46 -2.68
CA PHE A 204 19.77 17.25 -3.49
C PHE A 204 19.62 17.57 -4.98
N SER A 205 20.55 17.05 -5.78
CA SER A 205 20.29 16.93 -7.22
C SER A 205 19.29 15.81 -7.49
N THR A 206 18.66 15.84 -8.67
CA THR A 206 17.74 14.77 -9.09
C THR A 206 18.43 13.40 -9.13
N GLU A 207 19.72 13.39 -9.51
CA GLU A 207 20.52 12.15 -9.56
C GLU A 207 20.85 11.63 -8.16
N ASP A 208 21.20 12.53 -7.23
CA ASP A 208 21.49 12.15 -5.85
C ASP A 208 20.24 11.66 -5.13
N LEU A 209 19.08 12.28 -5.40
CA LEU A 209 17.80 11.81 -4.88
C LEU A 209 17.48 10.39 -5.38
N THR A 210 17.70 10.11 -6.67
CA THR A 210 17.52 8.76 -7.24
C THR A 210 18.40 7.73 -6.54
N LYS A 211 19.69 8.04 -6.39
CA LYS A 211 20.65 7.15 -5.71
C LYS A 211 20.28 6.94 -4.24
N TYR A 212 19.88 8.02 -3.57
CA TYR A 212 19.46 7.97 -2.17
C TYR A 212 18.24 7.07 -1.98
N LEU A 213 17.19 7.25 -2.79
CA LEU A 213 15.98 6.46 -2.74
C LEU A 213 16.23 4.99 -3.11
N ALA A 214 17.02 4.73 -4.14
CA ALA A 214 17.39 3.36 -4.52
C ALA A 214 18.10 2.59 -3.40
N LYS A 215 18.88 3.30 -2.55
CA LYS A 215 19.59 2.72 -1.42
C LYS A 215 18.73 2.56 -0.16
N ASN A 216 17.86 3.53 0.13
CA ASN A 216 17.21 3.69 1.44
C ASN A 216 15.71 3.37 1.41
N TRP A 217 15.05 3.47 0.25
CA TRP A 217 13.63 3.09 0.14
C TRP A 217 13.53 1.57 0.14
N LYS A 218 13.39 1.01 1.32
CA LYS A 218 13.13 -0.41 1.49
C LYS A 218 11.67 -0.65 1.15
N GLN A 219 11.39 -1.24 -0.02
CA GLN A 219 10.13 -1.96 -0.18
C GLN A 219 10.15 -3.08 0.86
N GLN A 220 9.34 -2.92 1.90
CA GLN A 220 9.16 -3.99 2.85
C GLN A 220 8.61 -5.19 2.08
N ASP A 221 9.42 -6.24 1.97
CA ASP A 221 8.92 -7.59 1.80
C ASP A 221 8.11 -7.93 3.07
N LYS A 222 6.92 -7.33 3.22
CA LYS A 222 5.88 -7.84 4.12
C LYS A 222 5.37 -9.13 3.48
N ILE A 223 6.27 -10.13 3.43
CA ILE A 223 5.92 -11.51 3.16
C ILE A 223 5.63 -12.13 4.50
N ILE A 224 4.36 -12.45 4.68
CA ILE A 224 3.83 -13.56 5.50
C ILE A 224 3.95 -13.38 7.03
N LYS A 225 2.86 -12.97 7.63
CA LYS A 225 2.30 -13.71 8.77
C LYS A 225 0.86 -14.07 8.51
#